data_cf2e7a64df2e779b5f9d6afd421f6c89
#
_entry.id   cf2e7a64df2e779b5f9d6afd421f6c89
#
_cell.length_a   1.000
_cell.length_b   1.000
_cell.length_c   1.000
_cell.angle_alpha   90.00
_cell.angle_beta   90.00
_cell.angle_gamma   90.00
#
_symmetry.space_group_name_H-M   'P 1'
#
loop_
_entity.id
_entity.type
_entity.pdbx_description
1 polymer ?
#
loop_
_entity_poly.entity_id
_entity_poly.type
_entity_poly.pdbx_seq_one_letter_code
_entity_poly.pdbx_strand_id
1 'polypeptide(L)'
;QLLRSTAKKAENRQQEIADISQGIKALAKELKVPIIVLAQLNRELEKRGPGEKPKLSDLRESGSIEQDADLVGLLYRPKMGKEDEEEPNEQTSYDAVPVNLLIAKQRNGPTGDVHLTFLKGFTRFESAAKVADEDAPRE
;
A
#
# COMPACT_ATOMS: atom_id res chain seq x y z
N GLN A 1 1.50 12.51 -6.82
CA GLN A 1 1.50 12.50 -8.31
C GLN A 1 0.72 13.66 -8.93
N LEU A 2 -0.25 14.21 -8.23
CA LEU A 2 -1.02 15.39 -8.66
C LEU A 2 -0.35 16.70 -8.23
N LEU A 3 0.58 16.65 -7.29
CA LEU A 3 1.36 17.80 -6.87
C LEU A 3 2.36 18.19 -7.96
N ARG A 4 2.53 19.49 -8.14
CA ARG A 4 3.53 20.08 -9.01
C ARG A 4 4.40 21.04 -8.21
N SER A 5 5.69 21.03 -8.49
CA SER A 5 6.60 22.03 -7.93
C SER A 5 6.33 23.38 -8.59
N THR A 6 6.33 24.43 -7.79
CA THR A 6 6.30 25.82 -8.27
C THR A 6 7.69 26.33 -8.66
N ALA A 7 8.74 25.55 -8.40
CA ALA A 7 10.11 25.90 -8.80
C ALA A 7 10.20 25.92 -10.33
N LYS A 8 10.74 27.03 -10.86
CA LYS A 8 10.99 27.19 -12.29
C LYS A 8 11.95 26.10 -12.78
N LYS A 9 11.49 25.25 -13.72
CA LYS A 9 12.26 24.23 -14.42
C LYS A 9 12.83 23.09 -13.54
N ALA A 10 11.99 22.18 -13.10
CA ALA A 10 12.49 20.83 -12.86
C ALA A 10 12.88 20.22 -14.23
N GLU A 11 14.17 19.93 -14.43
CA GLU A 11 14.68 19.40 -15.71
C GLU A 11 14.16 18.00 -16.01
N ASN A 12 13.67 17.30 -15.01
CA ASN A 12 12.98 16.04 -15.16
C ASN A 12 11.99 15.77 -14.01
N ARG A 13 11.07 14.84 -14.23
CA ARG A 13 10.02 14.49 -13.25
C ARG A 13 10.57 13.92 -11.94
N GLN A 14 11.70 13.24 -11.97
CA GLN A 14 12.35 12.68 -10.77
C GLN A 14 12.82 13.79 -9.82
N GLN A 15 13.42 14.85 -10.37
CA GLN A 15 13.86 16.02 -9.59
C GLN A 15 12.67 16.71 -8.93
N GLU A 16 11.58 16.91 -9.68
CA GLU A 16 10.35 17.50 -9.13
C GLU A 16 9.79 16.70 -7.96
N ILE A 17 9.75 15.37 -8.07
CA ILE A 17 9.27 14.49 -7.00
C ILE A 17 10.21 14.54 -5.79
N ALA A 18 11.52 14.60 -6.01
CA ALA A 18 12.50 14.73 -4.94
C ALA A 18 12.30 16.03 -4.14
N ASP A 19 12.15 17.15 -4.84
CA ASP A 19 11.93 18.46 -4.21
C ASP A 19 10.62 18.49 -3.40
N ILE A 20 9.55 17.91 -3.95
CA ILE A 20 8.26 17.76 -3.25
C ILE A 20 8.41 16.90 -2.00
N SER A 21 9.08 15.75 -2.10
CA SER A 21 9.29 14.83 -0.99
C SER A 21 10.04 15.49 0.18
N GLN A 22 11.15 16.17 -0.13
CA GLN A 22 11.91 16.90 0.85
C GLN A 22 11.11 18.05 1.48
N GLY A 23 10.35 18.78 0.66
CA GLY A 23 9.48 19.86 1.13
C GLY A 23 8.41 19.35 2.12
N ILE A 24 7.76 18.24 1.81
CA ILE A 24 6.77 17.61 2.69
C ILE A 24 7.44 17.15 4.00
N LYS A 25 8.63 16.56 3.92
CA LYS A 25 9.38 16.15 5.12
C LYS A 25 9.77 17.33 6.00
N ALA A 26 10.20 18.43 5.40
CA ALA A 26 10.52 19.66 6.11
C ALA A 26 9.27 20.22 6.81
N LEU A 27 8.15 20.29 6.10
CA LEU A 27 6.88 20.78 6.62
C LEU A 27 6.38 19.94 7.81
N ALA A 28 6.47 18.60 7.70
CA ALA A 28 6.09 17.71 8.81
C ALA A 28 6.90 17.98 10.07
N LYS A 29 8.21 18.24 9.92
CA LYS A 29 9.09 18.58 11.05
C LYS A 29 8.78 19.95 11.64
N GLU A 30 8.55 20.93 10.79
CA GLU A 30 8.25 22.32 11.21
C GLU A 30 6.94 22.38 12.01
N LEU A 31 5.88 21.75 11.45
CA LEU A 31 4.56 21.73 12.08
C LEU A 31 4.45 20.69 13.21
N LYS A 32 5.42 19.78 13.34
CA LYS A 32 5.40 18.66 14.30
C LYS A 32 4.15 17.79 14.17
N VAL A 33 3.73 17.51 12.94
CA VAL A 33 2.56 16.68 12.62
C VAL A 33 2.95 15.51 11.72
N PRO A 34 2.24 14.37 11.79
CA PRO A 34 2.36 13.33 10.77
C PRO A 34 1.73 13.81 9.46
N ILE A 35 2.39 13.52 8.33
CA ILE A 35 1.85 13.76 7.00
C ILE A 35 1.76 12.42 6.27
N ILE A 36 0.58 12.09 5.76
CA ILE A 36 0.34 10.92 4.94
C ILE A 36 0.28 11.35 3.47
N VAL A 37 1.11 10.72 2.64
CA VAL A 37 1.18 10.98 1.20
C VAL A 37 0.69 9.75 0.46
N LEU A 38 -0.25 9.92 -0.44
CA LEU A 38 -0.74 8.85 -1.30
C LEU A 38 -0.01 8.90 -2.65
N ALA A 39 0.49 7.75 -3.07
CA ALA A 39 1.15 7.59 -4.35
C ALA A 39 0.65 6.33 -5.06
N GLN A 40 0.62 6.36 -6.39
CA GLN A 40 0.24 5.21 -7.18
C GLN A 40 1.47 4.37 -7.53
N LEU A 41 1.33 3.05 -7.43
CA LEU A 41 2.36 2.11 -7.86
C LEU A 41 2.51 2.11 -9.39
N ASN A 42 3.70 1.71 -9.87
CA ASN A 42 3.95 1.55 -11.29
C ASN A 42 3.09 0.41 -11.86
N ARG A 43 2.52 0.62 -13.05
CA ARG A 43 1.75 -0.41 -13.76
C ARG A 43 2.57 -1.64 -14.16
N GLU A 44 3.88 -1.58 -14.09
CA GLU A 44 4.73 -2.75 -14.31
C GLU A 44 4.48 -3.87 -13.29
N LEU A 45 3.97 -3.55 -12.11
CA LEU A 45 3.50 -4.55 -11.15
C LEU A 45 2.41 -5.44 -11.76
N GLU A 46 1.47 -4.84 -12.54
CA GLU A 46 0.38 -5.57 -13.19
C GLU A 46 0.91 -6.62 -14.20
N LYS A 47 2.07 -6.35 -14.83
CA LYS A 47 2.71 -7.28 -15.78
C LYS A 47 3.31 -8.52 -15.12
N ARG A 48 3.60 -8.46 -13.81
CA ARG A 48 4.13 -9.62 -13.04
C ARG A 48 3.04 -10.62 -12.68
N GLY A 49 1.79 -10.26 -12.89
CA GLY A 49 0.62 -11.10 -12.66
C GLY A 49 -0.23 -10.66 -11.47
N PRO A 50 -1.48 -11.14 -11.42
CA PRO A 50 -2.41 -10.78 -10.34
C PRO A 50 -1.89 -11.29 -8.99
N GLY A 51 -2.01 -10.47 -7.95
CA GLY A 51 -1.67 -10.81 -6.57
C GLY A 51 -0.16 -10.89 -6.27
N GLU A 52 0.70 -10.46 -7.18
CA GLU A 52 2.14 -10.33 -6.89
C GLU A 52 2.39 -9.29 -5.79
N LYS A 53 3.28 -9.66 -4.86
CA LYS A 53 3.65 -8.78 -3.75
C LYS A 53 4.43 -7.57 -4.26
N PRO A 54 4.00 -6.33 -3.96
CA PRO A 54 4.70 -5.14 -4.38
C PRO A 54 6.02 -4.97 -3.65
N LYS A 55 6.93 -4.22 -4.25
CA LYS A 55 8.24 -3.88 -3.69
C LYS A 55 8.40 -2.36 -3.64
N LEU A 56 9.35 -1.86 -2.85
CA LEU A 56 9.66 -0.43 -2.80
C LEU A 56 10.02 0.14 -4.18
N SER A 57 10.70 -0.65 -5.02
CA SER A 57 11.04 -0.27 -6.40
C SER A 57 9.82 -0.03 -7.31
N ASP A 58 8.64 -0.49 -6.91
CA ASP A 58 7.39 -0.28 -7.65
C ASP A 58 6.78 1.10 -7.39
N LEU A 59 7.31 1.84 -6.44
CA LEU A 59 7.03 3.27 -6.31
C LEU A 59 7.68 3.99 -7.49
N ARG A 60 6.88 4.41 -8.46
CA ARG A 60 7.35 5.05 -9.69
C ARG A 60 8.11 6.36 -9.41
N GLU A 61 9.30 6.49 -10.00
CA GLU A 61 10.13 7.72 -9.96
C GLU A 61 10.52 8.20 -8.55
N SER A 62 10.55 7.31 -7.53
CA SER A 62 10.47 7.72 -6.14
C SER A 62 11.55 7.15 -5.21
N GLY A 63 12.76 6.97 -5.71
CA GLY A 63 13.91 6.70 -4.82
C GLY A 63 14.03 7.74 -3.69
N SER A 64 13.68 9.00 -3.97
CA SER A 64 13.64 10.08 -2.96
C SER A 64 12.52 9.89 -1.94
N ILE A 65 11.30 9.55 -2.37
CA ILE A 65 10.18 9.27 -1.45
C ILE A 65 10.53 8.09 -0.54
N GLU A 66 11.13 7.03 -1.10
CA GLU A 66 11.60 5.91 -0.31
C GLU A 66 12.61 6.33 0.74
N GLN A 67 13.55 7.22 0.41
CA GLN A 67 14.56 7.70 1.35
C GLN A 67 13.97 8.60 2.44
N ASP A 68 13.10 9.53 2.08
CA ASP A 68 12.55 10.55 2.97
C ASP A 68 11.47 10.02 3.92
N ALA A 69 10.65 9.05 3.46
CA ALA A 69 9.56 8.50 4.26
C ALA A 69 10.08 7.73 5.49
N ASP A 70 9.43 7.90 6.63
CA ASP A 70 9.71 7.11 7.84
C ASP A 70 8.99 5.75 7.80
N LEU A 71 7.85 5.70 7.13
CA LEU A 71 7.05 4.50 6.91
C LEU A 71 6.57 4.48 5.46
N VAL A 72 6.64 3.31 4.82
CA VAL A 72 6.06 3.06 3.50
C VAL A 72 5.15 1.85 3.60
N GLY A 73 3.86 2.08 3.35
CA GLY A 73 2.83 1.05 3.25
C GLY A 73 2.41 0.84 1.79
N LEU A 74 2.44 -0.40 1.32
CA LEU A 74 2.04 -0.79 -0.03
C LEU A 74 0.78 -1.65 0.06
N LEU A 75 -0.32 -1.13 -0.49
CA LEU A 75 -1.61 -1.83 -0.48
C LEU A 75 -1.72 -2.71 -1.72
N TYR A 76 -2.06 -4.00 -1.55
CA TYR A 76 -2.21 -4.93 -2.65
C TYR A 76 -3.23 -6.04 -2.36
N ARG A 77 -3.73 -6.68 -3.41
CA ARG A 77 -4.58 -7.87 -3.28
C ARG A 77 -3.69 -9.11 -3.36
N PRO A 78 -3.71 -10.00 -2.35
CA PRO A 78 -2.94 -11.24 -2.41
C PRO A 78 -3.50 -12.15 -3.52
N LYS A 79 -2.65 -13.10 -4.01
CA LYS A 79 -3.13 -14.22 -4.80
C LYS A 79 -4.02 -15.08 -3.91
N MET A 80 -5.22 -15.32 -4.33
CA MET A 80 -6.05 -16.36 -3.75
C MET A 80 -5.50 -17.71 -4.21
N GLY A 81 -5.37 -18.68 -3.29
CA GLY A 81 -4.99 -20.04 -3.63
C GLY A 81 -6.05 -20.65 -4.57
N LYS A 82 -5.67 -21.69 -5.32
CA LYS A 82 -6.61 -22.41 -6.19
C LYS A 82 -7.77 -23.08 -5.42
N GLU A 83 -7.61 -23.23 -4.11
CA GLU A 83 -8.61 -23.77 -3.20
C GLU A 83 -9.70 -22.72 -2.83
N ASP A 84 -9.40 -21.43 -3.00
CA ASP A 84 -10.35 -20.33 -2.77
C ASP A 84 -11.13 -19.94 -4.04
N GLU A 85 -10.90 -20.64 -5.17
CA GLU A 85 -11.68 -20.53 -6.41
C GLU A 85 -12.98 -21.37 -6.37
N GLU A 86 -13.40 -21.86 -5.20
CA GLU A 86 -14.79 -22.33 -5.06
C GLU A 86 -15.72 -21.22 -5.48
N GLU A 87 -16.57 -21.53 -6.45
CA GLU A 87 -17.52 -20.61 -7.06
C GLU A 87 -18.20 -19.79 -5.97
N PRO A 88 -18.25 -18.47 -6.09
CA PRO A 88 -18.82 -17.63 -5.05
C PRO A 88 -20.25 -18.07 -4.82
N ASN A 89 -20.49 -18.65 -3.66
CA ASN A 89 -21.83 -18.96 -3.21
C ASN A 89 -22.62 -17.65 -3.26
N GLU A 90 -23.63 -17.55 -4.10
CA GLU A 90 -24.30 -16.31 -4.54
C GLU A 90 -24.82 -15.41 -3.40
N GLN A 91 -24.68 -15.81 -2.16
CA GLN A 91 -25.26 -15.11 -1.01
C GLN A 91 -24.30 -14.47 -0.01
N THR A 92 -22.98 -14.63 -0.09
CA THR A 92 -22.14 -14.16 1.05
C THR A 92 -20.89 -13.34 0.72
N SER A 93 -20.51 -13.08 -0.53
CA SER A 93 -19.12 -12.64 -0.72
C SER A 93 -18.82 -11.50 -1.69
N TYR A 94 -19.79 -10.87 -2.32
CA TYR A 94 -19.44 -9.80 -3.30
C TYR A 94 -18.91 -8.51 -2.70
N ASP A 95 -19.08 -8.29 -1.40
CA ASP A 95 -18.75 -7.02 -0.76
C ASP A 95 -17.45 -7.02 0.04
N ALA A 96 -16.86 -8.18 0.35
CA ALA A 96 -15.65 -8.30 1.15
C ALA A 96 -14.49 -8.85 0.33
N VAL A 97 -13.38 -8.12 0.25
CA VAL A 97 -12.20 -8.51 -0.53
C VAL A 97 -10.98 -8.53 0.38
N PRO A 98 -10.21 -9.63 0.41
CA PRO A 98 -8.95 -9.67 1.14
C PRO A 98 -7.94 -8.71 0.50
N VAL A 99 -7.30 -7.94 1.35
CA VAL A 99 -6.28 -6.96 0.96
C VAL A 99 -5.16 -7.00 1.99
N ASN A 100 -3.92 -6.92 1.54
CA ASN A 100 -2.78 -6.82 2.41
C ASN A 100 -2.17 -5.41 2.34
N LEU A 101 -1.82 -4.88 3.51
CA LEU A 101 -0.98 -3.71 3.64
C LEU A 101 0.43 -4.17 4.01
N LEU A 102 1.35 -4.18 3.04
CA LEU A 102 2.76 -4.46 3.28
C LEU A 102 3.42 -3.22 3.86
N ILE A 103 3.87 -3.29 5.10
CA ILE A 103 4.80 -2.31 5.66
C ILE A 103 6.18 -2.62 5.09
N ALA A 104 6.51 -1.99 3.95
CA ALA A 104 7.73 -2.26 3.21
C ALA A 104 8.95 -1.54 3.78
N LYS A 105 8.72 -0.43 4.49
CA LYS A 105 9.74 0.33 5.24
C LYS A 105 9.15 0.87 6.53
N GLN A 106 9.90 0.76 7.60
CA GLN A 106 9.58 1.41 8.87
C GLN A 106 10.88 1.69 9.64
N ARG A 107 11.14 2.97 9.94
CA ARG A 107 12.41 3.35 10.61
C ARG A 107 12.48 2.88 12.06
N ASN A 108 11.36 2.88 12.77
CA ASN A 108 11.30 2.63 14.20
C ASN A 108 10.42 1.41 14.55
N GLY A 109 10.34 0.41 13.65
CA GLY A 109 9.54 -0.77 13.90
C GLY A 109 9.75 -1.86 12.85
N PRO A 110 9.08 -3.00 13.00
CA PRO A 110 9.19 -4.13 12.08
C PRO A 110 8.51 -3.84 10.74
N THR A 111 8.99 -4.49 9.71
CA THR A 111 8.31 -4.61 8.40
C THR A 111 7.49 -5.89 8.36
N GLY A 112 6.49 -5.96 7.50
CA GLY A 112 5.65 -7.15 7.38
C GLY A 112 4.29 -6.86 6.76
N ASP A 113 3.46 -7.89 6.66
CA ASP A 113 2.11 -7.76 6.10
C ASP A 113 1.08 -7.60 7.21
N VAL A 114 0.15 -6.69 6.99
CA VAL A 114 -1.07 -6.52 7.80
C VAL A 114 -2.24 -6.98 6.93
N HIS A 115 -2.93 -8.01 7.40
CA HIS A 115 -4.08 -8.56 6.68
C HIS A 115 -5.32 -7.73 6.97
N LEU A 116 -5.99 -7.31 5.91
CA LEU A 116 -7.18 -6.47 5.94
C LEU A 116 -8.28 -7.08 5.07
N THR A 117 -9.50 -6.71 5.37
CA THR A 117 -10.66 -6.98 4.51
C THR A 117 -11.22 -5.65 4.03
N PHE A 118 -11.36 -5.50 2.71
CA PHE A 118 -11.99 -4.33 2.12
C PHE A 118 -13.47 -4.59 1.87
N LEU A 119 -14.33 -3.84 2.54
CA LEU A 119 -15.78 -3.88 2.39
C LEU A 119 -16.20 -2.89 1.30
N LYS A 120 -16.49 -3.41 0.09
CA LYS A 120 -16.78 -2.58 -1.10
C LYS A 120 -18.01 -1.70 -0.90
N GLY A 121 -19.10 -2.25 -0.38
CA GLY A 121 -20.35 -1.52 -0.17
C GLY A 121 -20.22 -0.31 0.76
N PHE A 122 -19.22 -0.34 1.66
CA PHE A 122 -18.94 0.74 2.62
C PHE A 122 -17.68 1.52 2.30
N THR A 123 -16.91 1.13 1.27
CA THR A 123 -15.60 1.70 0.93
C THR A 123 -14.68 1.77 2.17
N ARG A 124 -14.67 0.70 2.99
CA ARG A 124 -14.00 0.65 4.28
C ARG A 124 -13.07 -0.54 4.40
N PHE A 125 -11.94 -0.36 5.08
CA PHE A 125 -11.03 -1.43 5.46
C PHE A 125 -11.30 -1.85 6.91
N GLU A 126 -11.30 -3.15 7.15
CA GLU A 126 -11.38 -3.77 8.46
C GLU A 126 -10.15 -4.65 8.69
N SER A 127 -9.76 -4.87 9.93
CA SER A 127 -8.74 -5.88 10.23
C SER A 127 -9.29 -7.26 9.90
N ALA A 128 -8.51 -8.08 9.19
CA ALA A 128 -8.89 -9.47 9.00
C ALA A 128 -8.88 -10.18 10.36
N ALA A 129 -9.92 -10.93 10.66
CA ALA A 129 -9.98 -11.75 11.86
C ALA A 129 -8.85 -12.79 11.79
N LYS A 130 -8.04 -12.87 12.84
CA LYS A 130 -7.14 -13.99 13.02
C LYS A 130 -7.98 -15.13 13.59
N VAL A 131 -8.33 -16.11 12.76
CA VAL A 131 -8.86 -17.39 13.27
C VAL A 131 -7.65 -18.08 13.89
N ALA A 132 -7.67 -18.29 15.20
CA ALA A 132 -6.68 -19.13 15.84
C ALA A 132 -6.94 -20.58 15.38
N ASP A 133 -5.88 -21.33 15.03
CA ASP A 133 -6.00 -22.74 14.61
C ASP A 133 -6.66 -23.64 15.67
N GLU A 134 -6.78 -23.16 16.93
CA GLU A 134 -7.47 -23.85 18.02
C GLU A 134 -9.01 -23.85 17.88
N ASP A 135 -9.58 -22.92 17.11
CA ASP A 135 -11.03 -22.78 16.91
C ASP A 135 -11.51 -23.44 15.60
N ALA A 136 -10.63 -24.08 14.84
CA ALA A 136 -11.01 -24.86 13.67
C ALA A 136 -11.79 -26.10 14.11
N PRO A 137 -13.01 -26.38 13.60
CA PRO A 137 -13.73 -27.61 13.89
C PRO A 137 -12.86 -28.81 13.49
N ARG A 138 -12.49 -29.62 14.44
CA ARG A 138 -11.84 -30.91 14.17
C ARG A 138 -12.95 -31.88 13.76
N GLU A 139 -12.95 -32.29 12.49
CA GLU A 139 -13.75 -33.41 11.99
C GLU A 139 -13.30 -34.75 12.63
#